data_d036776bf75f0600226be6a05d840b7d
#
_entry.id   d036776bf75f0600226be6a05d840b7d
#
_cell.length_a   1.000
_cell.length_b   1.000
_cell.length_c   1.000
_cell.angle_alpha   90.00
_cell.angle_beta   90.00
_cell.angle_gamma   90.00
#
_symmetry.space_group_name_H-M   'P 1'
#
loop_
_entity.id
_entity.type
_entity.pdbx_description
1 polymer ?
#
loop_
_entity_poly.entity_id
_entity_poly.type
_entity_poly.pdbx_seq_one_letter_code
_entity_poly.pdbx_strand_id
1 'polypeptide(L)'
;MSKMTKALVAFIFLATQAIVVAPSNALPNLTTKQSSSVKSLFAAFATSDPDKIAAASVKFTKAGSAARNFAEMVKNNHATIKYFKSINVFGMPSGLAVSAETKGKSTVKGTVVTLNSVNDAFDGRYSEFTFDAAGKISNFKVATSAGKSSQKVSDRIFAIKQSQTSGAMLVTGGYVYKQPDAKLFVQLQVKNNSSSLKSWSYANGRYASAENKYYAAPISPVGCLYPGQTAFMQSTVSDTPVVVAGTGAAFEAPTFEGCGDGSSSAGMALRFTTG
;
A
#
# COMPACT_ATOMS: atom_id res chain seq x y z
N MET A 1 -41.74 -11.61 83.32
CA MET A 1 -42.34 -11.44 82.01
C MET A 1 -41.33 -10.67 81.18
N SER A 2 -40.57 -11.38 80.33
CA SER A 2 -39.43 -10.87 79.58
C SER A 2 -39.88 -10.47 78.15
N LYS A 3 -39.59 -9.26 77.77
CA LYS A 3 -39.83 -8.79 76.39
C LYS A 3 -38.58 -9.08 75.61
N MET A 4 -38.63 -10.03 74.70
CA MET A 4 -37.57 -10.31 73.74
C MET A 4 -37.57 -9.22 72.66
N THR A 5 -36.48 -8.47 72.63
CA THR A 5 -36.19 -7.50 71.57
C THR A 5 -35.56 -8.25 70.39
N LYS A 6 -36.22 -8.32 69.24
CA LYS A 6 -35.69 -8.91 68.00
C LYS A 6 -34.80 -7.88 67.34
N ALA A 7 -33.49 -8.15 67.34
CA ALA A 7 -32.54 -7.39 66.54
C ALA A 7 -32.58 -7.89 65.09
N LEU A 8 -32.94 -6.98 64.17
CA LEU A 8 -32.94 -7.21 62.73
C LEU A 8 -31.52 -6.92 62.21
N VAL A 9 -30.77 -7.98 61.92
CA VAL A 9 -29.46 -7.85 61.25
C VAL A 9 -29.73 -7.71 59.75
N ALA A 10 -29.57 -6.51 59.24
CA ALA A 10 -29.58 -6.26 57.83
C ALA A 10 -28.23 -6.62 57.23
N PHE A 11 -28.13 -7.75 56.52
CA PHE A 11 -27.01 -8.08 55.70
C PHE A 11 -27.02 -7.24 54.42
N ILE A 12 -26.15 -6.21 54.34
CA ILE A 12 -25.89 -5.47 53.10
C ILE A 12 -24.96 -6.35 52.31
N PHE A 13 -25.48 -7.04 51.27
CA PHE A 13 -24.68 -7.66 50.22
C PHE A 13 -24.14 -6.53 49.32
N LEU A 14 -22.90 -6.09 49.56
CA LEU A 14 -22.15 -5.36 48.53
C LEU A 14 -21.83 -6.34 47.40
N ALA A 15 -22.64 -6.35 46.37
CA ALA A 15 -22.32 -6.96 45.11
C ALA A 15 -21.17 -6.12 44.46
N THR A 16 -19.93 -6.50 44.74
CA THR A 16 -18.79 -6.07 43.92
C THR A 16 -18.98 -6.66 42.53
N GLN A 17 -19.60 -5.88 41.64
CA GLN A 17 -19.54 -6.20 40.21
C GLN A 17 -18.08 -6.12 39.80
N ALA A 18 -17.45 -7.27 39.71
CA ALA A 18 -16.17 -7.38 39.00
C ALA A 18 -16.43 -6.96 37.56
N ILE A 19 -16.04 -5.74 37.23
CA ILE A 19 -15.95 -5.28 35.84
C ILE A 19 -14.93 -6.23 35.19
N VAL A 20 -15.43 -7.24 34.52
CA VAL A 20 -14.62 -8.04 33.61
C VAL A 20 -14.23 -7.11 32.47
N VAL A 21 -13.12 -6.41 32.66
CA VAL A 21 -12.47 -5.68 31.58
C VAL A 21 -12.05 -6.76 30.60
N ALA A 22 -12.80 -6.87 29.49
CA ALA A 22 -12.39 -7.71 28.39
C ALA A 22 -10.93 -7.35 28.06
N PRO A 23 -10.04 -8.36 27.86
CA PRO A 23 -8.64 -8.07 27.60
C PRO A 23 -8.56 -7.10 26.42
N SER A 24 -8.10 -5.90 26.70
CA SER A 24 -7.91 -4.90 25.64
C SER A 24 -6.86 -5.51 24.71
N ASN A 25 -7.23 -5.79 23.46
CA ASN A 25 -6.29 -6.16 22.40
C ASN A 25 -5.37 -4.97 22.08
N ALA A 26 -4.95 -4.22 23.09
CA ALA A 26 -4.02 -3.12 22.95
C ALA A 26 -2.66 -3.67 22.53
N LEU A 27 -2.02 -2.98 21.59
CA LEU A 27 -0.61 -3.23 21.29
C LEU A 27 0.18 -2.84 22.55
N PRO A 28 0.94 -3.76 23.19
CA PRO A 28 1.74 -3.42 24.36
C PRO A 28 2.64 -2.22 24.08
N ASN A 29 2.86 -1.37 25.08
CA ASN A 29 3.63 -0.11 24.98
C ASN A 29 3.02 1.01 24.11
N LEU A 30 1.82 0.85 23.57
CA LEU A 30 1.07 1.93 22.94
C LEU A 30 -0.07 2.41 23.85
N THR A 31 -0.32 3.72 23.84
CA THR A 31 -1.53 4.24 24.46
C THR A 31 -2.77 3.67 23.76
N THR A 32 -3.92 3.69 24.43
CA THR A 32 -5.19 3.25 23.85
C THR A 32 -5.49 3.98 22.54
N LYS A 33 -5.22 5.30 22.47
CA LYS A 33 -5.39 6.13 21.26
C LYS A 33 -4.48 5.68 20.13
N GLN A 34 -3.20 5.44 20.41
CA GLN A 34 -2.22 4.97 19.43
C GLN A 34 -2.59 3.58 18.90
N SER A 35 -2.95 2.66 19.80
CA SER A 35 -3.40 1.32 19.42
C SER A 35 -4.64 1.37 18.53
N SER A 36 -5.62 2.22 18.86
CA SER A 36 -6.81 2.43 18.03
C SER A 36 -6.45 2.99 16.65
N SER A 37 -5.52 3.94 16.57
CA SER A 37 -5.07 4.53 15.29
C SER A 37 -4.41 3.47 14.39
N VAL A 38 -3.53 2.62 14.95
CA VAL A 38 -2.90 1.51 14.21
C VAL A 38 -3.96 0.54 13.69
N LYS A 39 -4.85 0.06 14.58
CA LYS A 39 -5.93 -0.86 14.18
C LYS A 39 -6.79 -0.29 13.06
N SER A 40 -7.19 0.98 13.17
CA SER A 40 -8.04 1.64 12.17
C SER A 40 -7.34 1.82 10.83
N LEU A 41 -6.04 2.17 10.82
CA LEU A 41 -5.26 2.29 9.60
C LEU A 41 -5.15 0.95 8.87
N PHE A 42 -4.78 -0.11 9.57
CA PHE A 42 -4.63 -1.43 8.96
C PHE A 42 -5.97 -2.10 8.61
N ALA A 43 -7.04 -1.80 9.34
CA ALA A 43 -8.38 -2.19 8.93
C ALA A 43 -8.78 -1.51 7.60
N ALA A 44 -8.40 -0.24 7.40
CA ALA A 44 -8.62 0.43 6.12
C ALA A 44 -7.78 -0.20 4.99
N PHE A 45 -6.52 -0.56 5.24
CA PHE A 45 -5.68 -1.28 4.24
C PHE A 45 -6.27 -2.63 3.83
N ALA A 46 -6.95 -3.31 4.76
CA ALA A 46 -7.64 -4.57 4.48
C ALA A 46 -8.92 -4.39 3.66
N THR A 47 -9.37 -3.16 3.43
CA THR A 47 -10.48 -2.89 2.51
C THR A 47 -9.97 -2.78 1.08
N SER A 48 -10.84 -3.04 0.11
CA SER A 48 -10.55 -2.74 -1.30
C SER A 48 -11.01 -1.33 -1.71
N ASP A 49 -11.30 -0.48 -0.74
CA ASP A 49 -11.87 0.86 -0.94
C ASP A 49 -10.77 1.93 -0.82
N PRO A 50 -10.29 2.52 -1.94
CA PRO A 50 -9.24 3.52 -1.94
C PRO A 50 -9.64 4.81 -1.19
N ASP A 51 -10.93 5.14 -1.13
CA ASP A 51 -11.40 6.35 -0.45
C ASP A 51 -11.32 6.18 1.07
N LYS A 52 -11.65 5.00 1.60
CA LYS A 52 -11.43 4.66 3.01
C LYS A 52 -9.96 4.66 3.40
N ILE A 53 -9.10 4.12 2.52
CA ILE A 53 -7.65 4.13 2.73
C ILE A 53 -7.12 5.56 2.73
N ALA A 54 -7.57 6.42 1.81
CA ALA A 54 -7.20 7.83 1.77
C ALA A 54 -7.60 8.57 3.06
N ALA A 55 -8.83 8.41 3.51
CA ALA A 55 -9.33 9.03 4.74
C ALA A 55 -8.53 8.56 5.98
N ALA A 56 -8.27 7.26 6.10
CA ALA A 56 -7.47 6.69 7.18
C ALA A 56 -6.00 7.19 7.13
N SER A 57 -5.40 7.26 5.94
CA SER A 57 -4.07 7.81 5.73
C SER A 57 -3.96 9.24 6.27
N VAL A 58 -4.85 10.13 5.85
CA VAL A 58 -4.85 11.54 6.32
C VAL A 58 -5.05 11.63 7.83
N LYS A 59 -5.95 10.83 8.39
CA LYS A 59 -6.32 10.87 9.80
C LYS A 59 -5.22 10.33 10.71
N PHE A 60 -4.59 9.21 10.36
CA PHE A 60 -3.75 8.44 11.27
C PHE A 60 -2.25 8.50 10.98
N THR A 61 -1.81 8.98 9.81
CA THR A 61 -0.39 9.09 9.50
C THR A 61 0.09 10.55 9.45
N LYS A 62 1.36 10.77 9.82
CA LYS A 62 2.03 12.07 9.71
C LYS A 62 2.26 12.42 8.24
N ALA A 63 1.89 13.62 7.83
CA ALA A 63 2.17 14.12 6.47
C ALA A 63 3.68 14.08 6.16
N GLY A 64 4.07 13.70 4.95
CA GLY A 64 5.45 13.60 4.50
C GLY A 64 6.28 12.48 5.14
N SER A 65 5.68 11.60 5.94
CA SER A 65 6.37 10.48 6.58
C SER A 65 6.36 9.22 5.72
N ALA A 66 7.25 8.28 6.04
CA ALA A 66 7.29 6.98 5.39
C ALA A 66 5.97 6.20 5.57
N ALA A 67 5.32 6.33 6.73
CA ALA A 67 3.99 5.74 6.95
C ALA A 67 2.92 6.34 6.02
N ARG A 68 2.98 7.65 5.73
CA ARG A 68 2.08 8.30 4.78
C ARG A 68 2.36 7.84 3.35
N ASN A 69 3.61 7.80 2.93
CA ASN A 69 4.02 7.32 1.61
C ASN A 69 3.54 5.89 1.37
N PHE A 70 3.71 5.02 2.38
CA PHE A 70 3.22 3.64 2.33
C PHE A 70 1.70 3.58 2.19
N ALA A 71 0.98 4.36 2.98
CA ALA A 71 -0.48 4.41 2.93
C ALA A 71 -1.01 4.95 1.58
N GLU A 72 -0.34 5.93 1.00
CA GLU A 72 -0.67 6.45 -0.33
C GLU A 72 -0.39 5.43 -1.42
N MET A 73 0.72 4.68 -1.32
CA MET A 73 1.02 3.60 -2.25
C MET A 73 -0.05 2.50 -2.20
N VAL A 74 -0.48 2.07 -1.00
CA VAL A 74 -1.59 1.12 -0.83
C VAL A 74 -2.87 1.65 -1.45
N LYS A 75 -3.23 2.90 -1.16
CA LYS A 75 -4.41 3.57 -1.75
C LYS A 75 -4.35 3.56 -3.27
N ASN A 76 -3.22 3.95 -3.84
CA ASN A 76 -3.04 4.04 -5.29
C ASN A 76 -3.16 2.67 -5.96
N ASN A 77 -2.63 1.61 -5.31
CA ASN A 77 -2.78 0.25 -5.79
C ASN A 77 -4.25 -0.17 -5.87
N HIS A 78 -5.03 0.09 -4.81
CA HIS A 78 -6.46 -0.22 -4.83
C HIS A 78 -7.25 0.66 -5.80
N ALA A 79 -6.89 1.93 -5.97
CA ALA A 79 -7.49 2.81 -6.97
C ALA A 79 -7.23 2.30 -8.39
N THR A 80 -6.03 1.81 -8.66
CA THR A 80 -5.66 1.19 -9.92
C THR A 80 -6.52 -0.04 -10.19
N ILE A 81 -6.62 -0.96 -9.24
CA ILE A 81 -7.46 -2.15 -9.36
C ILE A 81 -8.94 -1.77 -9.62
N LYS A 82 -9.47 -0.79 -8.88
CA LYS A 82 -10.85 -0.29 -9.05
C LYS A 82 -11.07 0.30 -10.45
N TYR A 83 -10.13 1.11 -10.94
CA TYR A 83 -10.19 1.70 -12.27
C TYR A 83 -10.27 0.63 -13.36
N PHE A 84 -9.41 -0.39 -13.30
CA PHE A 84 -9.37 -1.45 -14.30
C PHE A 84 -10.59 -2.36 -14.28
N LYS A 85 -11.24 -2.52 -13.14
CA LYS A 85 -12.55 -3.18 -13.08
C LYS A 85 -13.66 -2.36 -13.72
N SER A 86 -13.54 -1.04 -13.72
CA SER A 86 -14.57 -0.15 -14.30
C SER A 86 -14.46 0.01 -15.81
N ILE A 87 -13.25 -0.19 -16.38
CA ILE A 87 -13.05 -0.17 -17.82
C ILE A 87 -13.09 -1.59 -18.37
N ASN A 88 -14.09 -1.86 -19.19
CA ASN A 88 -14.15 -3.10 -19.95
C ASN A 88 -13.07 -3.03 -21.04
N VAL A 89 -11.84 -3.49 -20.71
CA VAL A 89 -10.71 -3.43 -21.66
C VAL A 89 -10.93 -4.50 -22.71
N PHE A 90 -11.38 -4.11 -23.88
CA PHE A 90 -11.51 -4.96 -25.04
C PHE A 90 -10.15 -5.63 -25.35
N GLY A 91 -10.12 -6.95 -25.42
CA GLY A 91 -8.94 -7.69 -25.86
C GLY A 91 -8.01 -8.20 -24.74
N MET A 92 -8.31 -8.03 -23.46
CA MET A 92 -7.57 -8.71 -22.40
C MET A 92 -7.81 -10.23 -22.47
N PRO A 93 -6.74 -11.05 -22.42
CA PRO A 93 -6.91 -12.48 -22.20
C PRO A 93 -7.73 -12.68 -20.92
N SER A 94 -8.74 -13.53 -20.97
CA SER A 94 -9.62 -13.85 -19.85
C SER A 94 -8.91 -14.42 -18.60
N GLY A 95 -7.61 -14.65 -18.67
CA GLY A 95 -6.76 -15.08 -17.56
C GLY A 95 -6.19 -13.96 -16.66
N LEU A 96 -6.35 -12.68 -17.06
CA LEU A 96 -6.08 -11.53 -16.19
C LEU A 96 -7.37 -11.03 -15.50
N ALA A 97 -8.36 -11.90 -15.32
CA ALA A 97 -9.45 -11.63 -14.41
C ALA A 97 -8.82 -11.25 -13.05
N VAL A 98 -8.84 -9.96 -12.74
CA VAL A 98 -8.55 -9.50 -11.38
C VAL A 98 -9.47 -10.32 -10.48
N SER A 99 -8.88 -11.25 -9.74
CA SER A 99 -9.61 -12.22 -8.90
C SER A 99 -10.68 -11.48 -8.12
N ALA A 100 -11.86 -12.08 -8.01
CA ALA A 100 -12.96 -11.52 -7.24
C ALA A 100 -12.40 -11.03 -5.90
N GLU A 101 -12.65 -9.76 -5.56
CA GLU A 101 -12.07 -9.12 -4.38
C GLU A 101 -12.44 -9.91 -3.13
N THR A 102 -11.57 -10.80 -2.70
CA THR A 102 -11.59 -11.27 -1.33
C THR A 102 -11.13 -10.09 -0.48
N LYS A 103 -12.00 -9.60 0.40
CA LYS A 103 -11.63 -8.59 1.38
C LYS A 103 -10.40 -9.08 2.12
N GLY A 104 -9.36 -8.27 2.17
CA GLY A 104 -8.21 -8.55 2.98
C GLY A 104 -8.59 -8.59 4.46
N LYS A 105 -7.70 -9.10 5.28
CA LYS A 105 -7.88 -9.19 6.73
C LYS A 105 -6.69 -8.59 7.46
N SER A 106 -6.96 -7.73 8.43
CA SER A 106 -5.95 -7.32 9.40
C SER A 106 -6.22 -7.97 10.76
N THR A 107 -5.20 -8.53 11.37
CA THR A 107 -5.29 -9.12 12.71
C THR A 107 -4.22 -8.53 13.61
N VAL A 108 -4.54 -8.34 14.89
CA VAL A 108 -3.61 -7.82 15.89
C VAL A 108 -3.34 -8.91 16.92
N LYS A 109 -2.06 -9.26 17.09
CA LYS A 109 -1.61 -10.18 18.14
C LYS A 109 -0.40 -9.57 18.88
N GLY A 110 -0.58 -9.22 20.13
CA GLY A 110 0.44 -8.52 20.90
C GLY A 110 0.80 -7.18 20.27
N THR A 111 2.08 -6.98 19.95
CA THR A 111 2.62 -5.76 19.31
C THR A 111 2.60 -5.79 17.80
N VAL A 112 2.10 -6.87 17.19
CA VAL A 112 2.19 -7.10 15.75
C VAL A 112 0.82 -7.03 15.09
N VAL A 113 0.74 -6.29 14.00
CA VAL A 113 -0.39 -6.35 13.07
C VAL A 113 0.02 -7.24 11.90
N THR A 114 -0.79 -8.23 11.57
CA THR A 114 -0.64 -9.02 10.35
C THR A 114 -1.70 -8.53 9.35
N LEU A 115 -1.25 -8.16 8.16
CA LEU A 115 -2.09 -7.80 7.03
C LEU A 115 -1.99 -8.90 5.98
N ASN A 116 -3.13 -9.45 5.61
CA ASN A 116 -3.32 -10.24 4.40
C ASN A 116 -4.20 -9.40 3.50
N SER A 117 -3.59 -8.70 2.57
CA SER A 117 -4.28 -7.80 1.65
C SER A 117 -4.85 -8.57 0.46
N VAL A 118 -5.60 -7.88 -0.36
CA VAL A 118 -6.06 -8.42 -1.66
C VAL A 118 -4.90 -8.49 -2.68
N ASN A 119 -3.77 -7.88 -2.35
CA ASN A 119 -2.57 -7.84 -3.18
C ASN A 119 -1.36 -8.22 -2.33
N ASP A 120 -0.68 -9.28 -2.71
CA ASP A 120 0.49 -9.86 -2.02
C ASP A 120 1.63 -8.84 -1.78
N ALA A 121 1.68 -7.74 -2.55
CA ALA A 121 2.70 -6.70 -2.38
C ALA A 121 2.72 -6.08 -0.98
N PHE A 122 1.61 -6.11 -0.27
CA PHE A 122 1.46 -5.49 1.06
C PHE A 122 1.22 -6.51 2.16
N ASP A 123 1.24 -7.80 1.85
CA ASP A 123 1.12 -8.83 2.85
C ASP A 123 2.34 -8.86 3.75
N GLY A 124 2.11 -8.95 5.06
CA GLY A 124 3.22 -8.94 5.99
C GLY A 124 2.83 -8.73 7.44
N ARG A 125 3.86 -8.65 8.26
CA ARG A 125 3.77 -8.34 9.70
C ARG A 125 4.33 -6.96 9.95
N TYR A 126 3.58 -6.16 10.69
CA TYR A 126 3.87 -4.75 10.97
C TYR A 126 4.01 -4.56 12.48
N SER A 127 5.06 -3.86 12.90
CA SER A 127 5.39 -3.69 14.30
C SER A 127 6.20 -2.41 14.56
N GLU A 128 6.56 -2.16 15.82
CA GLU A 128 7.42 -1.06 16.24
C GLU A 128 6.97 0.30 15.66
N PHE A 129 5.68 0.61 15.86
CA PHE A 129 5.09 1.85 15.39
C PHE A 129 5.69 3.05 16.11
N THR A 130 6.10 4.07 15.37
CA THR A 130 6.53 5.36 15.89
C THR A 130 5.51 6.44 15.55
N PHE A 131 5.39 7.41 16.45
CA PHE A 131 4.38 8.46 16.36
C PHE A 131 5.05 9.83 16.46
N ASP A 132 4.41 10.84 15.88
CA ASP A 132 4.76 12.23 16.12
C ASP A 132 4.11 12.75 17.42
N ALA A 133 4.38 14.02 17.75
CA ALA A 133 3.83 14.66 18.95
C ALA A 133 2.29 14.75 18.94
N ALA A 134 1.66 14.74 17.77
CA ALA A 134 0.20 14.73 17.62
C ALA A 134 -0.41 13.31 17.73
N GLY A 135 0.43 12.28 17.90
CA GLY A 135 0.02 10.88 17.97
C GLY A 135 -0.30 10.26 16.60
N LYS A 136 0.20 10.86 15.51
CA LYS A 136 0.08 10.29 14.16
C LYS A 136 1.25 9.35 13.88
N ILE A 137 0.99 8.24 13.20
CA ILE A 137 2.00 7.24 12.84
C ILE A 137 2.97 7.86 11.83
N SER A 138 4.26 7.85 12.16
CA SER A 138 5.33 8.38 11.29
C SER A 138 6.15 7.29 10.61
N ASN A 139 6.32 6.13 11.28
CA ASN A 139 7.05 4.99 10.76
C ASN A 139 6.60 3.70 11.44
N PHE A 140 6.99 2.57 10.89
CA PHE A 140 6.82 1.24 11.47
C PHE A 140 7.80 0.27 10.82
N LYS A 141 7.99 -0.91 11.41
CA LYS A 141 8.70 -2.01 10.76
C LYS A 141 7.74 -2.89 9.99
N VAL A 142 8.22 -3.40 8.87
CA VAL A 142 7.55 -4.41 8.04
C VAL A 142 8.45 -5.63 7.89
N ALA A 143 7.85 -6.80 7.97
CA ALA A 143 8.50 -8.10 7.79
C ALA A 143 7.62 -9.01 6.92
N THR A 144 8.19 -10.10 6.39
CA THR A 144 7.39 -11.14 5.71
C THR A 144 6.31 -11.70 6.65
N SER A 145 5.32 -12.39 6.10
CA SER A 145 4.28 -13.08 6.89
C SER A 145 4.89 -14.08 7.89
N ALA A 146 6.05 -14.66 7.57
CA ALA A 146 6.84 -15.50 8.49
C ALA A 146 7.65 -14.71 9.53
N GLY A 147 7.63 -13.36 9.48
CA GLY A 147 8.35 -12.49 10.42
C GLY A 147 9.84 -12.29 10.10
N LYS A 148 10.31 -12.72 8.93
CA LYS A 148 11.69 -12.52 8.48
C LYS A 148 11.88 -11.13 7.84
N SER A 149 13.15 -10.70 7.72
CA SER A 149 13.53 -9.45 7.03
C SER A 149 12.87 -8.19 7.59
N SER A 150 12.71 -8.11 8.92
CA SER A 150 12.10 -6.97 9.60
C SER A 150 12.96 -5.71 9.44
N GLN A 151 12.44 -4.66 8.80
CA GLN A 151 13.09 -3.37 8.60
C GLN A 151 12.07 -2.23 8.70
N LYS A 152 12.55 -1.02 8.98
CA LYS A 152 11.69 0.18 8.97
C LYS A 152 11.15 0.43 7.56
N VAL A 153 9.91 0.86 7.48
CA VAL A 153 9.32 1.20 6.17
C VAL A 153 10.03 2.39 5.52
N SER A 154 10.64 3.29 6.30
CA SER A 154 11.50 4.38 5.80
C SER A 154 12.70 3.90 4.99
N ASP A 155 13.19 2.69 5.26
CA ASP A 155 14.35 2.12 4.57
C ASP A 155 13.93 1.29 3.35
N ARG A 156 12.64 1.18 3.13
CA ARG A 156 12.04 0.33 2.09
C ARG A 156 11.25 1.11 1.05
N ILE A 157 10.67 2.27 1.42
CA ILE A 157 9.85 3.06 0.50
C ILE A 157 10.56 4.33 0.08
N PHE A 158 10.64 4.53 -1.22
CA PHE A 158 11.29 5.67 -1.86
C PHE A 158 10.26 6.39 -2.72
N ALA A 159 9.96 7.63 -2.39
CA ALA A 159 9.11 8.47 -3.24
C ALA A 159 9.87 8.89 -4.51
N ILE A 160 9.17 8.97 -5.62
CA ILE A 160 9.72 9.50 -6.86
C ILE A 160 9.73 11.02 -6.77
N LYS A 161 10.90 11.62 -6.84
CA LYS A 161 11.09 13.08 -6.68
C LYS A 161 11.29 13.82 -7.98
N GLN A 162 11.95 13.18 -8.92
CA GLN A 162 12.22 13.77 -10.23
C GLN A 162 11.82 12.77 -11.30
N SER A 163 11.20 13.28 -12.33
CA SER A 163 10.82 12.52 -13.50
C SER A 163 11.32 13.22 -14.76
N GLN A 164 11.56 12.43 -15.79
CA GLN A 164 11.86 12.92 -17.12
C GLN A 164 10.74 12.50 -18.06
N THR A 165 10.39 13.39 -18.95
CA THR A 165 9.47 13.06 -20.03
C THR A 165 10.15 12.11 -21.00
N SER A 166 9.48 11.02 -21.34
CA SER A 166 9.90 10.13 -22.40
C SER A 166 8.82 10.15 -23.49
N GLY A 167 9.14 10.81 -24.58
CA GLY A 167 8.17 10.95 -25.67
C GLY A 167 6.85 11.54 -25.21
N ALA A 168 5.77 10.78 -25.42
CA ALA A 168 4.41 11.17 -25.09
C ALA A 168 4.03 11.04 -23.61
N MET A 169 4.85 10.37 -22.80
CA MET A 169 4.49 10.00 -21.43
C MET A 169 5.37 10.73 -20.41
N LEU A 170 4.73 11.21 -19.34
CA LEU A 170 5.39 11.90 -18.23
C LEU A 170 5.14 11.15 -16.92
N VAL A 171 6.20 10.82 -16.19
CA VAL A 171 6.07 10.37 -14.79
C VAL A 171 5.81 11.59 -13.90
N THR A 172 4.68 11.62 -13.21
CA THR A 172 4.29 12.72 -12.33
C THR A 172 4.50 12.41 -10.85
N GLY A 173 4.81 11.18 -10.50
CA GLY A 173 5.06 10.73 -9.13
C GLY A 173 5.06 9.22 -9.02
N GLY A 174 5.02 8.73 -7.80
CA GLY A 174 4.95 7.30 -7.51
C GLY A 174 5.88 6.88 -6.39
N TYR A 175 6.07 5.58 -6.26
CA TYR A 175 6.85 4.98 -5.20
C TYR A 175 7.60 3.74 -5.68
N VAL A 176 8.77 3.53 -5.10
CA VAL A 176 9.52 2.29 -5.20
C VAL A 176 9.53 1.66 -3.81
N TYR A 177 9.12 0.41 -3.68
CA TYR A 177 9.02 -0.29 -2.40
C TYR A 177 9.75 -1.62 -2.43
N LYS A 178 10.76 -1.74 -1.56
CA LYS A 178 11.47 -3.00 -1.32
C LYS A 178 10.61 -3.89 -0.41
N GLN A 179 9.99 -4.91 -1.00
CA GLN A 179 9.16 -5.85 -0.24
C GLN A 179 10.02 -6.67 0.74
N PRO A 180 9.45 -7.15 1.84
CA PRO A 180 10.19 -8.00 2.80
C PRO A 180 10.71 -9.31 2.22
N ASP A 181 10.09 -9.82 1.15
CA ASP A 181 10.50 -11.04 0.43
C ASP A 181 11.56 -10.79 -0.65
N ALA A 182 12.20 -9.62 -0.60
CA ALA A 182 13.24 -9.18 -1.50
C ALA A 182 12.79 -8.79 -2.92
N LYS A 183 11.52 -8.77 -3.23
CA LYS A 183 11.01 -8.21 -4.48
C LYS A 183 10.97 -6.69 -4.45
N LEU A 184 10.93 -6.07 -5.61
CA LEU A 184 10.75 -4.64 -5.75
C LEU A 184 9.38 -4.35 -6.35
N PHE A 185 8.51 -3.70 -5.58
CA PHE A 185 7.25 -3.17 -6.09
C PHE A 185 7.46 -1.73 -6.53
N VAL A 186 7.15 -1.43 -7.79
CA VAL A 186 7.28 -0.09 -8.35
C VAL A 186 5.91 0.37 -8.83
N GLN A 187 5.55 1.59 -8.45
CA GLN A 187 4.31 2.23 -8.84
C GLN A 187 4.62 3.62 -9.36
N LEU A 188 4.32 3.86 -10.63
CA LEU A 188 4.49 5.15 -11.30
C LEU A 188 3.14 5.77 -11.56
N GLN A 189 3.01 7.05 -11.26
CA GLN A 189 1.93 7.87 -11.78
C GLN A 189 2.37 8.45 -13.13
N VAL A 190 1.64 8.11 -14.17
CA VAL A 190 2.00 8.45 -15.55
C VAL A 190 0.89 9.25 -16.21
N LYS A 191 1.27 10.35 -16.87
CA LYS A 191 0.37 11.22 -17.64
C LYS A 191 0.68 11.10 -19.11
N ASN A 192 -0.35 10.96 -19.94
CA ASN A 192 -0.21 11.08 -21.39
C ASN A 192 -0.18 12.56 -21.79
N ASN A 193 0.96 13.05 -22.26
CA ASN A 193 1.16 14.40 -22.74
C ASN A 193 1.02 14.55 -24.27
N SER A 194 0.73 13.46 -25.00
CA SER A 194 0.51 13.52 -26.44
C SER A 194 -0.93 13.94 -26.78
N SER A 195 -1.14 14.21 -28.05
CA SER A 195 -2.48 14.48 -28.61
C SER A 195 -3.23 13.22 -29.02
N SER A 196 -2.60 12.04 -28.91
CA SER A 196 -3.18 10.76 -29.30
C SER A 196 -3.34 9.83 -28.11
N LEU A 197 -4.22 8.85 -28.26
CA LEU A 197 -4.42 7.77 -27.30
C LEU A 197 -3.20 6.88 -27.26
N LYS A 198 -2.73 6.53 -26.06
CA LYS A 198 -1.55 5.67 -25.84
C LYS A 198 -1.87 4.48 -24.97
N SER A 199 -1.27 3.34 -25.32
CA SER A 199 -1.26 2.15 -24.48
C SER A 199 0.16 1.59 -24.36
N TRP A 200 0.35 0.57 -23.52
CA TRP A 200 1.65 -0.07 -23.34
C TRP A 200 1.51 -1.59 -23.21
N SER A 201 2.59 -2.31 -23.52
CA SER A 201 2.64 -3.78 -23.42
C SER A 201 2.83 -4.24 -21.98
N TYR A 202 2.02 -5.20 -21.56
CA TYR A 202 2.19 -5.89 -20.28
C TYR A 202 3.45 -6.78 -20.25
N ALA A 203 3.61 -7.62 -21.25
CA ALA A 203 4.56 -8.72 -21.20
C ALA A 203 6.03 -8.30 -21.40
N ASN A 204 6.27 -7.18 -22.07
CA ASN A 204 7.61 -6.75 -22.48
C ASN A 204 8.17 -5.60 -21.66
N GLY A 205 7.62 -5.36 -20.46
CA GLY A 205 8.15 -4.35 -19.56
C GLY A 205 9.47 -4.77 -18.93
N ARG A 206 10.39 -3.81 -18.80
CA ARG A 206 11.69 -3.98 -18.13
C ARG A 206 11.92 -2.87 -17.13
N TYR A 207 12.54 -3.22 -16.01
CA TYR A 207 13.08 -2.25 -15.06
C TYR A 207 14.59 -2.13 -15.29
N ALA A 208 15.06 -0.92 -15.57
CA ALA A 208 16.48 -0.60 -15.64
C ALA A 208 16.90 0.05 -14.32
N SER A 209 17.84 -0.58 -13.61
CA SER A 209 18.41 0.00 -12.38
C SER A 209 19.39 1.14 -12.70
N ALA A 210 19.80 1.89 -11.67
CA ALA A 210 20.82 2.92 -11.77
C ALA A 210 22.17 2.40 -12.32
N GLU A 211 22.44 1.10 -12.16
CA GLU A 211 23.64 0.43 -12.69
C GLU A 211 23.47 -0.07 -14.14
N ASN A 212 22.40 0.33 -14.82
CA ASN A 212 22.02 -0.14 -16.16
C ASN A 212 21.85 -1.67 -16.28
N LYS A 213 21.49 -2.33 -15.17
CA LYS A 213 21.06 -3.72 -15.21
C LYS A 213 19.56 -3.79 -15.49
N TYR A 214 19.17 -4.72 -16.35
CA TYR A 214 17.79 -4.90 -16.77
C TYR A 214 17.16 -6.11 -16.09
N TYR A 215 15.94 -5.93 -15.63
CA TYR A 215 15.14 -6.94 -14.94
C TYR A 215 13.78 -7.04 -15.60
N ALA A 216 13.25 -8.23 -15.76
CA ALA A 216 11.88 -8.42 -16.22
C ALA A 216 10.92 -7.75 -15.26
N ALA A 217 10.05 -6.92 -15.78
CA ALA A 217 9.12 -6.10 -15.03
C ALA A 217 7.78 -6.03 -15.76
N PRO A 218 6.96 -7.07 -15.70
CA PRO A 218 5.65 -7.06 -16.35
C PRO A 218 4.82 -5.92 -15.77
N ILE A 219 4.40 -4.99 -16.63
CA ILE A 219 3.71 -3.78 -16.24
C ILE A 219 2.21 -4.04 -16.18
N SER A 220 1.64 -3.88 -15.02
CA SER A 220 0.22 -3.99 -14.78
C SER A 220 -0.35 -2.62 -14.38
N PRO A 221 -1.57 -2.35 -14.74
CA PRO A 221 -2.38 -3.00 -15.75
C PRO A 221 -2.04 -2.47 -17.14
N VAL A 222 -2.39 -3.23 -18.15
CA VAL A 222 -2.44 -2.72 -19.53
C VAL A 222 -3.58 -1.73 -19.61
N GLY A 223 -3.32 -0.53 -20.07
CA GLY A 223 -4.34 0.51 -20.09
C GLY A 223 -4.17 1.45 -21.26
N CYS A 224 -5.28 2.05 -21.64
CA CYS A 224 -5.32 3.16 -22.58
C CYS A 224 -5.38 4.47 -21.80
N LEU A 225 -4.48 5.38 -22.11
CA LEU A 225 -4.54 6.74 -21.62
C LEU A 225 -4.93 7.70 -22.73
N TYR A 226 -6.04 8.38 -22.54
CA TYR A 226 -6.43 9.52 -23.38
C TYR A 226 -5.47 10.69 -23.19
N PRO A 227 -5.37 11.63 -24.15
CA PRO A 227 -4.60 12.85 -23.99
C PRO A 227 -4.93 13.58 -22.68
N GLY A 228 -3.89 13.94 -21.93
CA GLY A 228 -4.02 14.60 -20.62
C GLY A 228 -4.39 13.72 -19.44
N GLN A 229 -4.80 12.49 -19.65
CA GLN A 229 -5.14 11.57 -18.55
C GLN A 229 -3.91 11.09 -17.79
N THR A 230 -4.15 10.78 -16.52
CA THR A 230 -3.16 10.20 -15.60
C THR A 230 -3.64 8.86 -15.08
N ALA A 231 -2.75 7.89 -15.03
CA ALA A 231 -3.00 6.59 -14.42
C ALA A 231 -1.76 6.08 -13.65
N PHE A 232 -1.94 5.00 -12.90
CA PHE A 232 -0.83 4.31 -12.26
C PHE A 232 -0.42 3.09 -13.08
N MET A 233 0.88 3.00 -13.34
CA MET A 233 1.54 1.79 -13.83
C MET A 233 2.25 1.15 -12.64
N GLN A 234 2.17 -0.15 -12.52
CA GLN A 234 2.83 -0.86 -11.43
C GLN A 234 3.42 -2.18 -11.90
N SER A 235 4.49 -2.59 -11.23
CA SER A 235 5.19 -3.83 -11.51
C SER A 235 5.80 -4.40 -10.25
N THR A 236 5.93 -5.72 -10.21
CA THR A 236 6.77 -6.42 -9.23
C THR A 236 7.97 -7.01 -9.95
N VAL A 237 9.16 -6.57 -9.57
CA VAL A 237 10.43 -7.05 -10.10
C VAL A 237 10.97 -8.12 -9.17
N SER A 238 11.20 -9.32 -9.68
CA SER A 238 11.53 -10.50 -8.86
C SER A 238 12.97 -10.54 -8.40
N ASP A 239 13.91 -10.12 -9.25
CA ASP A 239 15.35 -10.17 -8.94
C ASP A 239 15.79 -8.83 -8.34
N THR A 240 15.84 -8.75 -7.05
CA THR A 240 15.99 -7.55 -6.22
C THR A 240 17.04 -6.56 -6.76
N PRO A 241 16.68 -5.57 -7.57
CA PRO A 241 17.62 -4.53 -7.95
C PRO A 241 17.97 -3.68 -6.75
N VAL A 242 19.21 -3.22 -6.68
CA VAL A 242 19.62 -2.26 -5.66
C VAL A 242 18.92 -0.93 -5.93
N VAL A 243 18.18 -0.43 -4.93
CA VAL A 243 17.57 0.91 -4.95
C VAL A 243 18.27 1.75 -3.91
N VAL A 244 18.81 2.87 -4.33
CA VAL A 244 19.45 3.88 -3.48
C VAL A 244 18.73 5.20 -3.69
N ALA A 245 18.45 5.92 -2.61
CA ALA A 245 17.85 7.25 -2.68
C ALA A 245 18.72 8.18 -3.53
N GLY A 246 18.09 9.01 -4.36
CA GLY A 246 18.78 9.94 -5.25
C GLY A 246 19.32 9.31 -6.56
N THR A 247 19.15 8.01 -6.76
CA THR A 247 19.62 7.34 -7.99
C THR A 247 18.51 7.28 -9.05
N GLY A 248 18.93 7.31 -10.33
CA GLY A 248 18.03 7.16 -11.46
C GLY A 248 17.66 5.71 -11.71
N ALA A 249 16.43 5.51 -12.18
CA ALA A 249 15.96 4.23 -12.68
C ALA A 249 15.00 4.48 -13.86
N ALA A 250 14.64 3.44 -14.59
CA ALA A 250 13.68 3.55 -15.66
C ALA A 250 12.75 2.33 -15.75
N PHE A 251 11.52 2.58 -16.14
CA PHE A 251 10.66 1.56 -16.73
C PHE A 251 10.69 1.69 -18.24
N GLU A 252 10.94 0.59 -18.91
CA GLU A 252 10.93 0.50 -20.36
C GLU A 252 9.83 -0.45 -20.81
N ALA A 253 9.00 -0.02 -21.73
CA ALA A 253 7.96 -0.85 -22.32
C ALA A 253 7.68 -0.40 -23.77
N PRO A 254 7.30 -1.29 -24.67
CA PRO A 254 6.68 -0.90 -25.94
C PRO A 254 5.39 -0.14 -25.67
N THR A 255 5.20 0.97 -26.38
CA THR A 255 3.95 1.72 -26.43
C THR A 255 3.27 1.53 -27.77
N PHE A 256 1.96 1.67 -27.78
CA PHE A 256 1.13 1.53 -28.95
C PHE A 256 0.29 2.79 -29.15
N GLU A 257 0.04 3.14 -30.40
CA GLU A 257 -0.99 4.11 -30.76
C GLU A 257 -2.35 3.44 -30.63
N GLY A 258 -3.27 4.10 -29.95
CA GLY A 258 -4.60 3.56 -29.73
C GLY A 258 -4.69 2.58 -28.54
N CYS A 259 -5.89 2.02 -28.37
CA CYS A 259 -6.20 0.99 -27.37
C CYS A 259 -6.34 -0.34 -28.08
N GLY A 260 -5.33 -1.15 -28.06
CA GLY A 260 -5.37 -2.48 -28.69
C GLY A 260 -4.03 -2.83 -29.35
N ASP A 261 -4.10 -3.74 -30.26
CA ASP A 261 -3.02 -4.34 -31.05
C ASP A 261 -2.53 -3.47 -32.24
N GLY A 262 -2.66 -2.16 -32.09
CA GLY A 262 -2.14 -1.21 -33.08
C GLY A 262 -0.65 -1.33 -33.31
N SER A 263 -0.16 -0.73 -34.39
CA SER A 263 1.28 -0.70 -34.72
C SER A 263 2.09 -0.17 -33.54
N SER A 264 3.14 -0.90 -33.14
CA SER A 264 4.02 -0.47 -32.07
C SER A 264 4.66 0.86 -32.44
N SER A 265 4.45 1.87 -31.63
CA SER A 265 5.28 3.07 -31.65
C SER A 265 6.59 2.79 -30.89
N ALA A 266 7.58 3.66 -31.07
CA ALA A 266 8.89 3.54 -30.40
C ALA A 266 8.75 3.22 -28.89
N GLY A 267 9.66 2.41 -28.37
CA GLY A 267 9.65 2.02 -26.97
C GLY A 267 9.61 3.23 -26.03
N MET A 268 8.87 3.09 -24.95
CA MET A 268 8.78 4.09 -23.90
C MET A 268 9.84 3.79 -22.82
N ALA A 269 10.63 4.79 -22.46
CA ALA A 269 11.51 4.74 -21.29
C ALA A 269 11.07 5.80 -20.30
N LEU A 270 10.38 5.40 -19.25
CA LEU A 270 9.96 6.28 -18.16
C LEU A 270 11.08 6.39 -17.13
N ARG A 271 11.87 7.46 -17.21
CA ARG A 271 13.00 7.72 -16.30
C ARG A 271 12.53 8.49 -15.08
N PHE A 272 13.08 8.14 -13.92
CA PHE A 272 12.79 8.80 -12.65
C PHE A 272 13.95 8.68 -11.68
N THR A 273 13.99 9.54 -10.65
CA THR A 273 14.88 9.41 -9.51
C THR A 273 14.06 9.15 -8.24
N THR A 274 14.59 8.27 -7.39
CA THR A 274 14.05 8.02 -6.06
C THR A 274 14.66 8.99 -5.06
N GLY A 275 13.89 9.37 -4.04
CA GLY A 275 14.34 10.28 -3.00
C GLY A 275 14.20 9.74 -1.59
#